data_834df42a427bb5ff502dfbc9d13f91fa
#
_entry.id   834df42a427bb5ff502dfbc9d13f91fa
#
_cell.length_a   1.000
_cell.length_b   1.000
_cell.length_c   1.000
_cell.angle_alpha   90.00
_cell.angle_beta   90.00
_cell.angle_gamma   90.00
#
_symmetry.space_group_name_H-M   'P 1'
#
loop_
_entity.id
_entity.type
_entity.pdbx_description
1 polymer ?
#
loop_
_entity_poly.entity_id
_entity_poly.type
_entity_poly.pdbx_seq_one_letter_code
_entity_poly.pdbx_strand_id
1 'polypeptide(L)'
;MSRTTPFASPLLLGFDTMEKTLERISKVSDGYPPYNIERMRADRLSGEPERLRITLAVAGFSEEELDVSTEENQLLIRGRQIEQGERDYLYRGIAARQFQRVFVLADGMQVLGATLKNGLLSVDLIRPEPDRIVKKINISVSQ
;
A
#
# COMPACT_ATOMS: atom_id res chain seq x y z
N MET A 1 22.16 13.51 -5.00
CA MET A 1 21.95 12.12 -4.61
C MET A 1 21.10 11.42 -5.65
N SER A 2 21.52 10.27 -6.03
CA SER A 2 20.87 9.57 -7.13
C SER A 2 19.58 8.89 -6.68
N ARG A 3 18.56 9.06 -7.48
CA ARG A 3 17.27 8.40 -7.32
C ARG A 3 17.00 7.65 -8.59
N THR A 4 17.69 6.58 -8.77
CA THR A 4 17.80 5.95 -10.08
C THR A 4 16.78 4.89 -10.39
N THR A 5 15.97 4.51 -9.45
CA THR A 5 14.97 3.48 -9.73
C THR A 5 13.95 4.00 -10.73
N PRO A 6 13.85 3.40 -11.90
CA PRO A 6 13.17 4.02 -13.03
C PRO A 6 11.65 3.83 -13.09
N PHE A 7 11.04 3.28 -12.11
CA PHE A 7 9.60 3.04 -12.20
C PHE A 7 9.05 2.71 -10.83
N ALA A 8 7.75 2.60 -10.74
CA ALA A 8 7.09 2.25 -9.50
C ALA A 8 7.56 0.87 -9.06
N SER A 9 8.55 0.84 -8.21
CA SER A 9 9.00 -0.40 -7.60
C SER A 9 8.17 -0.67 -6.36
N PRO A 10 8.08 -1.92 -5.95
CA PRO A 10 7.28 -2.27 -4.79
C PRO A 10 7.79 -1.60 -3.53
N LEU A 11 6.87 -1.08 -2.75
CA LEU A 11 7.16 -0.57 -1.43
C LEU A 11 7.00 -1.70 -0.42
N LEU A 12 7.98 -1.83 0.45
CA LEU A 12 8.03 -2.94 1.40
C LEU A 12 7.47 -2.49 2.73
N LEU A 13 6.22 -2.86 3.00
CA LEU A 13 5.56 -2.48 4.24
C LEU A 13 5.87 -3.46 5.36
N GLY A 14 6.04 -2.92 6.56
CA GLY A 14 6.37 -3.71 7.73
C GLY A 14 7.87 -3.88 7.96
N PHE A 15 8.68 -3.30 7.11
CA PHE A 15 10.13 -3.34 7.22
C PHE A 15 10.66 -1.93 7.30
N ASP A 16 10.82 -1.41 8.50
CA ASP A 16 11.26 -0.03 8.71
C ASP A 16 12.60 0.28 8.08
N THR A 17 13.48 -0.71 8.01
CA THR A 17 14.79 -0.54 7.42
C THR A 17 14.76 -0.26 5.93
N MET A 18 13.61 -0.43 5.31
CA MET A 18 13.47 -0.22 3.87
C MET A 18 13.04 1.20 3.51
N GLU A 19 12.81 2.07 4.48
CA GLU A 19 12.37 3.42 4.20
C GLU A 19 13.23 4.16 3.20
N LYS A 20 14.52 4.09 3.36
CA LYS A 20 15.43 4.79 2.45
C LYS A 20 15.33 4.25 1.02
N THR A 21 15.14 2.97 0.90
CA THR A 21 14.95 2.34 -0.41
C THR A 21 13.62 2.76 -1.00
N LEU A 22 12.58 2.84 -0.17
CA LEU A 22 11.27 3.28 -0.62
C LEU A 22 11.30 4.71 -1.14
N GLU A 23 11.98 5.60 -0.44
CA GLU A 23 12.11 6.98 -0.90
C GLU A 23 12.81 7.05 -2.26
N ARG A 24 13.85 6.25 -2.44
CA ARG A 24 14.57 6.21 -3.70
C ARG A 24 13.71 5.69 -4.83
N ILE A 25 12.92 4.68 -4.54
CA ILE A 25 12.03 4.07 -5.53
C ILE A 25 10.92 5.03 -5.92
N SER A 26 10.24 5.60 -4.94
CA SER A 26 9.08 6.45 -5.21
C SER A 26 9.46 7.74 -5.92
N LYS A 27 10.70 8.18 -5.77
CA LYS A 27 11.11 9.44 -6.38
C LYS A 27 11.27 9.35 -7.89
N VAL A 28 11.46 8.17 -8.43
CA VAL A 28 11.67 8.01 -9.86
C VAL A 28 10.36 7.93 -10.62
N SER A 29 9.31 7.45 -10.02
CA SER A 29 7.98 7.62 -10.58
C SER A 29 7.64 9.10 -10.50
N ASP A 30 6.70 9.56 -11.29
CA ASP A 30 6.29 10.95 -11.25
C ASP A 30 5.70 11.38 -9.91
N GLY A 31 5.68 10.49 -8.94
CA GLY A 31 5.14 10.76 -7.61
C GLY A 31 3.64 10.69 -7.54
N TYR A 32 2.99 10.24 -8.57
CA TYR A 32 1.53 10.21 -8.60
C TYR A 32 0.99 8.79 -8.43
N PRO A 33 -0.02 8.62 -7.61
CA PRO A 33 -0.56 9.61 -6.70
C PRO A 33 0.30 9.74 -5.44
N PRO A 34 0.29 10.91 -4.80
CA PRO A 34 0.94 11.02 -3.51
C PRO A 34 0.22 10.15 -2.50
N TYR A 35 0.95 9.65 -1.54
CA TYR A 35 0.40 8.74 -0.56
C TYR A 35 1.04 8.93 0.80
N ASN A 36 0.33 8.54 1.83
CA ASN A 36 0.81 8.47 3.19
C ASN A 36 0.71 7.02 3.68
N ILE A 37 1.63 6.64 4.52
CA ILE A 37 1.53 5.38 5.25
C ILE A 37 1.60 5.73 6.73
N GLU A 38 0.57 5.39 7.48
CA GLU A 38 0.54 5.66 8.90
C GLU A 38 0.38 4.39 9.69
N ARG A 39 0.99 4.40 10.85
CA ARG A 39 0.90 3.31 11.79
C ARG A 39 -0.11 3.67 12.86
N MET A 40 -1.10 2.84 13.03
CA MET A 40 -2.06 2.97 14.11
C MET A 40 -1.65 2.00 15.19
N ARG A 41 -1.08 2.53 16.25
CA ARG A 41 -0.60 1.69 17.34
C ARG A 41 -1.76 0.99 18.02
N ALA A 42 -1.62 -0.32 18.16
CA ALA A 42 -2.55 -1.07 18.96
C ALA A 42 -2.41 -0.67 20.41
N ASP A 43 -3.53 -0.61 21.11
CA ASP A 43 -3.50 -0.49 22.55
C ASP A 43 -2.95 -1.81 23.10
N ARG A 44 -1.82 -1.72 23.80
CA ARG A 44 -1.19 -2.92 24.34
C ARG A 44 -2.10 -3.68 25.31
N LEU A 45 -3.04 -2.96 25.90
CA LEU A 45 -3.97 -3.57 26.85
C LEU A 45 -5.09 -4.32 26.18
N SER A 46 -5.43 -3.96 24.95
CA SER A 46 -6.51 -4.59 24.22
C SER A 46 -6.07 -5.85 23.47
N GLY A 47 -4.77 -6.04 23.30
CA GLY A 47 -4.27 -7.15 22.51
C GLY A 47 -4.55 -7.05 21.03
N GLU A 48 -4.99 -5.91 20.56
CA GLU A 48 -5.25 -5.70 19.14
C GLU A 48 -3.94 -5.67 18.35
N PRO A 49 -3.94 -6.26 17.16
CA PRO A 49 -2.77 -6.21 16.32
C PRO A 49 -2.53 -4.81 15.77
N GLU A 50 -1.29 -4.57 15.40
CA GLU A 50 -0.89 -3.32 14.78
C GLU A 50 -1.56 -3.13 13.43
N ARG A 51 -2.02 -1.92 13.18
CA ARG A 51 -2.65 -1.55 11.91
C ARG A 51 -1.83 -0.55 11.15
N LEU A 52 -1.86 -0.68 9.85
CA LEU A 52 -1.29 0.30 8.94
C LEU A 52 -2.40 0.84 8.04
N ARG A 53 -2.28 2.09 7.67
CA ARG A 53 -3.19 2.68 6.70
C ARG A 53 -2.39 3.35 5.60
N ILE A 54 -2.68 2.99 4.38
CA ILE A 54 -2.14 3.65 3.20
C ILE A 54 -3.23 4.56 2.66
N THR A 55 -2.91 5.83 2.49
CA THR A 55 -3.86 6.80 1.95
C THR A 55 -3.29 7.40 0.68
N LEU A 56 -4.03 7.32 -0.42
CA LEU A 56 -3.63 7.88 -1.69
C LEU A 56 -4.56 9.04 -2.05
N ALA A 57 -3.97 10.12 -2.55
CA ALA A 57 -4.75 11.26 -3.02
C ALA A 57 -5.14 11.00 -4.48
N VAL A 58 -6.39 10.63 -4.67
CA VAL A 58 -6.91 10.21 -5.98
C VAL A 58 -8.13 11.03 -6.38
N ALA A 59 -8.11 12.31 -6.07
CA ALA A 59 -9.19 13.20 -6.45
C ALA A 59 -9.41 13.13 -7.97
N GLY A 60 -10.66 13.07 -8.38
CA GLY A 60 -11.01 12.96 -9.79
C GLY A 60 -11.23 11.53 -10.26
N PHE A 61 -10.87 10.54 -9.45
CA PHE A 61 -11.16 9.13 -9.78
C PHE A 61 -12.46 8.72 -9.11
N SER A 62 -13.28 8.02 -9.87
CA SER A 62 -14.45 7.37 -9.31
C SER A 62 -14.08 5.98 -8.79
N GLU A 63 -14.97 5.40 -8.02
CA GLU A 63 -14.78 4.05 -7.51
C GLU A 63 -14.53 3.04 -8.63
N GLU A 64 -15.26 3.19 -9.72
CA GLU A 64 -15.15 2.27 -10.87
C GLU A 64 -13.82 2.40 -11.61
N GLU A 65 -13.15 3.53 -11.44
CA GLU A 65 -11.87 3.78 -12.08
C GLU A 65 -10.69 3.33 -11.23
N LEU A 66 -10.96 2.86 -10.02
CA LEU A 66 -9.92 2.41 -9.09
C LEU A 66 -10.03 0.91 -8.87
N ASP A 67 -8.88 0.27 -8.75
CA ASP A 67 -8.79 -1.15 -8.48
C ASP A 67 -7.75 -1.41 -7.39
N VAL A 68 -8.14 -2.16 -6.39
CA VAL A 68 -7.26 -2.57 -5.30
C VAL A 68 -7.28 -4.08 -5.24
N SER A 69 -6.12 -4.68 -5.38
CA SER A 69 -6.02 -6.14 -5.37
C SER A 69 -4.76 -6.58 -4.64
N THR A 70 -4.76 -7.82 -4.21
CA THR A 70 -3.60 -8.45 -3.61
C THR A 70 -3.22 -9.68 -4.40
N GLU A 71 -1.93 -9.88 -4.55
CA GLU A 71 -1.39 -11.07 -5.18
C GLU A 71 -0.15 -11.47 -4.41
N GLU A 72 -0.20 -12.64 -3.79
CA GLU A 72 0.84 -13.10 -2.88
C GLU A 72 1.09 -12.05 -1.79
N ASN A 73 2.31 -11.53 -1.69
CA ASN A 73 2.65 -10.51 -0.70
C ASN A 73 2.63 -9.11 -1.30
N GLN A 74 1.91 -8.92 -2.39
CA GLN A 74 1.86 -7.62 -3.06
C GLN A 74 0.46 -7.03 -2.99
N LEU A 75 0.43 -5.73 -2.71
CA LEU A 75 -0.78 -4.94 -2.79
C LEU A 75 -0.67 -4.06 -4.04
N LEU A 76 -1.60 -4.22 -4.95
CA LEU A 76 -1.63 -3.46 -6.18
C LEU A 76 -2.78 -2.47 -6.13
N ILE A 77 -2.47 -1.22 -6.41
CA ILE A 77 -3.48 -0.17 -6.49
C ILE A 77 -3.35 0.48 -7.85
N ARG A 78 -4.41 0.41 -8.63
CA ARG A 78 -4.45 0.96 -9.97
C ARG A 78 -5.56 1.95 -10.11
N GLY A 79 -5.32 2.95 -10.93
CA GLY A 79 -6.33 3.90 -11.30
C GLY A 79 -6.24 4.21 -12.78
N ARG A 80 -7.39 4.31 -13.42
CA ARG A 80 -7.46 4.71 -14.82
C ARG A 80 -8.71 5.54 -15.02
N GLN A 81 -8.51 6.82 -15.27
CA GLN A 81 -9.61 7.71 -15.57
C GLN A 81 -10.14 7.44 -16.96
N ILE A 82 -11.45 7.34 -17.07
CA ILE A 82 -12.11 7.15 -18.35
C ILE A 82 -12.33 8.54 -18.94
N GLU A 83 -11.84 8.75 -20.16
CA GLU A 83 -12.10 9.99 -20.84
C GLU A 83 -13.58 10.03 -21.22
N GLN A 84 -14.22 11.08 -20.77
CA GLN A 84 -15.62 11.30 -21.09
C GLN A 84 -15.70 12.07 -22.40
N GLY A 85 -16.21 11.41 -23.40
CA GLY A 85 -16.75 11.99 -24.58
C GLY A 85 -16.04 13.18 -25.21
N GLU A 86 -16.59 13.65 -26.28
CA GLU A 86 -16.06 14.82 -26.95
C GLU A 86 -16.50 16.08 -26.23
N ARG A 87 -15.52 16.82 -25.71
CA ARG A 87 -15.75 18.13 -25.12
C ARG A 87 -14.95 19.15 -25.92
N ASP A 88 -15.55 20.29 -26.10
CA ASP A 88 -14.92 21.37 -26.83
C ASP A 88 -14.20 22.28 -25.84
N TYR A 89 -12.94 21.96 -25.53
CA TYR A 89 -12.14 22.75 -24.59
C TYR A 89 -11.55 23.97 -25.29
N LEU A 90 -11.75 25.12 -24.69
CA LEU A 90 -10.97 26.29 -25.08
C LEU A 90 -9.55 26.17 -24.54
N TYR A 91 -9.39 25.52 -23.42
CA TYR A 91 -8.11 25.20 -22.82
C TYR A 91 -8.26 23.95 -21.98
N ARG A 92 -7.30 23.06 -22.09
CA ARG A 92 -7.33 21.83 -21.31
C ARG A 92 -6.04 21.70 -20.52
N GLY A 93 -6.11 21.96 -19.21
CA GLY A 93 -4.98 21.78 -18.30
C GLY A 93 -5.04 20.53 -17.47
N ILE A 94 -6.15 19.79 -17.52
CA ILE A 94 -6.34 18.56 -16.75
C ILE A 94 -6.54 17.40 -17.71
N ALA A 95 -5.58 16.51 -17.74
CA ALA A 95 -5.65 15.32 -18.59
C ALA A 95 -6.10 14.12 -17.77
N ALA A 96 -6.71 13.15 -18.44
CA ALA A 96 -7.01 11.87 -17.82
C ALA A 96 -5.71 11.22 -17.36
N ARG A 97 -5.75 10.60 -16.19
CA ARG A 97 -4.57 9.99 -15.57
C ARG A 97 -4.74 8.50 -15.38
N GLN A 98 -3.63 7.83 -15.38
CA GLN A 98 -3.57 6.44 -14.96
C GLN A 98 -2.34 6.25 -14.09
N PHE A 99 -2.44 5.33 -13.15
CA PHE A 99 -1.32 5.02 -12.26
C PHE A 99 -1.37 3.57 -11.82
N GLN A 100 -0.26 3.12 -11.34
CA GLN A 100 -0.16 1.83 -10.68
C GLN A 100 0.84 1.94 -9.54
N ARG A 101 0.42 1.50 -8.37
CA ARG A 101 1.29 1.43 -7.20
C ARG A 101 1.32 0.00 -6.71
N VAL A 102 2.52 -0.46 -6.38
CA VAL A 102 2.73 -1.81 -5.86
C VAL A 102 3.43 -1.70 -4.53
N PHE A 103 2.84 -2.29 -3.51
CA PHE A 103 3.43 -2.36 -2.18
C PHE A 103 3.72 -3.81 -1.86
N VAL A 104 4.94 -4.10 -1.42
CA VAL A 104 5.29 -5.43 -0.96
C VAL A 104 5.00 -5.51 0.53
N LEU A 105 4.17 -6.45 0.90
CA LEU A 105 3.74 -6.61 2.28
C LEU A 105 4.63 -7.60 3.02
N ALA A 106 4.87 -7.33 4.29
CA ALA A 106 5.54 -8.30 5.15
C ALA A 106 4.69 -9.55 5.29
N ASP A 107 5.35 -10.66 5.57
CA ASP A 107 4.65 -11.93 5.73
C ASP A 107 3.56 -11.82 6.78
N GLY A 108 2.41 -12.35 6.48
CA GLY A 108 1.29 -12.37 7.38
C GLY A 108 0.44 -11.12 7.40
N MET A 109 0.83 -10.08 6.67
CA MET A 109 -0.01 -8.88 6.58
C MET A 109 -1.25 -9.14 5.75
N GLN A 110 -2.36 -8.62 6.21
CA GLN A 110 -3.65 -8.79 5.56
C GLN A 110 -4.29 -7.44 5.29
N VAL A 111 -4.95 -7.33 4.16
CA VAL A 111 -5.73 -6.13 3.82
C VAL A 111 -7.12 -6.29 4.42
N LEU A 112 -7.50 -5.33 5.25
CA LEU A 112 -8.83 -5.33 5.87
C LEU A 112 -9.89 -4.78 4.94
N GLY A 113 -9.55 -3.78 4.16
CA GLY A 113 -10.48 -3.17 3.24
C GLY A 113 -9.96 -1.87 2.68
N ALA A 114 -10.74 -1.28 1.80
CA ALA A 114 -10.41 -0.01 1.17
C ALA A 114 -11.64 0.87 1.13
N THR A 115 -11.44 2.16 1.33
CA THR A 115 -12.53 3.14 1.36
C THR A 115 -12.13 4.37 0.56
N LEU A 116 -13.03 4.83 -0.30
CA LEU A 116 -12.85 6.07 -1.04
C LEU A 116 -13.75 7.14 -0.44
N LYS A 117 -13.12 8.22 0.02
CA LYS A 117 -13.86 9.32 0.63
C LYS A 117 -13.14 10.62 0.39
N ASN A 118 -13.86 11.62 -0.09
CA ASN A 118 -13.31 12.97 -0.30
C ASN A 118 -12.03 12.99 -1.13
N GLY A 119 -11.95 12.15 -2.16
CA GLY A 119 -10.78 12.09 -3.01
C GLY A 119 -9.60 11.35 -2.41
N LEU A 120 -9.79 10.69 -1.28
CA LEU A 120 -8.76 9.90 -0.63
C LEU A 120 -9.15 8.44 -0.61
N LEU A 121 -8.26 7.62 -1.13
CA LEU A 121 -8.41 6.16 -1.05
C LEU A 121 -7.58 5.66 0.13
N SER A 122 -8.25 5.07 1.09
CA SER A 122 -7.60 4.53 2.28
C SER A 122 -7.66 3.02 2.26
N VAL A 123 -6.51 2.38 2.39
CA VAL A 123 -6.40 0.93 2.46
C VAL A 123 -5.87 0.58 3.85
N ASP A 124 -6.65 -0.17 4.59
CA ASP A 124 -6.28 -0.58 5.94
C ASP A 124 -5.71 -2.00 5.93
N LEU A 125 -4.61 -2.15 6.63
CA LEU A 125 -3.91 -3.42 6.74
C LEU A 125 -3.71 -3.76 8.20
N ILE A 126 -3.61 -5.04 8.46
CA ILE A 126 -3.37 -5.56 9.80
C ILE A 126 -2.20 -6.52 9.73
N ARG A 127 -1.36 -6.46 10.75
CA ARG A 127 -0.28 -7.42 10.90
C ARG A 127 -0.59 -8.24 12.14
N PRO A 128 -1.22 -9.40 11.96
CA PRO A 128 -1.51 -10.26 13.11
C PRO A 128 -0.20 -10.71 13.74
N GLU A 129 -0.20 -10.82 15.05
CA GLU A 129 0.94 -11.39 15.71
C GLU A 129 1.11 -12.83 15.26
N PRO A 130 2.33 -13.25 14.93
CA PRO A 130 2.54 -14.64 14.57
C PRO A 130 2.19 -15.52 15.75
N ASP A 131 1.43 -16.56 15.47
CA ASP A 131 1.13 -17.57 16.48
C ASP A 131 2.44 -18.13 17.01
N ARG A 132 2.66 -17.95 18.29
CA ARG A 132 3.79 -18.59 18.95
C ARG A 132 3.47 -20.07 19.10
N ILE A 133 4.02 -20.83 18.22
CA ILE A 133 3.92 -22.28 18.37
C ILE A 133 5.05 -22.69 19.30
N VAL A 134 4.71 -22.95 20.55
CA VAL A 134 5.66 -23.49 21.49
C VAL A 134 5.62 -25.00 21.37
N LYS A 135 6.68 -25.58 20.84
CA LYS A 135 6.78 -26.99 20.70
C LYS A 135 7.72 -27.55 21.76
N LYS A 136 7.17 -28.30 22.66
CA LYS A 136 7.97 -28.94 23.69
C LYS A 136 8.63 -30.20 23.11
N ILE A 137 9.92 -30.25 23.23
CA ILE A 137 10.70 -31.37 22.72
C ILE A 137 11.00 -32.32 23.87
N ASN A 138 10.65 -33.61 23.69
CA ASN A 138 10.94 -34.62 24.68
C ASN A 138 12.42 -34.99 24.64
N ILE A 139 12.99 -35.07 25.83
CA ILE A 139 14.39 -35.46 25.97
C ILE A 139 14.45 -36.95 26.14
N SER A 140 15.19 -37.64 25.30
CA SER A 140 15.45 -39.07 25.49
C SER A 140 16.82 -39.27 26.14
N VAL A 141 16.88 -40.20 27.05
CA VAL A 141 18.13 -40.51 27.76
C VAL A 141 18.74 -41.76 27.13
N SER A 142 19.97 -41.59 26.63
CA SER A 142 20.71 -42.69 26.03
C SER A 142 21.60 -43.34 27.10
N GLN A 143 21.60 -44.66 27.13
CA GLN A 143 22.47 -45.41 28.04
C GLN A 143 23.63 -46.01 27.29
#